data_4c8872ddf68197768e85178230e0eefa
#
_entry.id   4c8872ddf68197768e85178230e0eefa
#
_cell.length_a   1.000
_cell.length_b   1.000
_cell.length_c   1.000
_cell.angle_alpha   90.00
_cell.angle_beta   90.00
_cell.angle_gamma   90.00
#
_symmetry.space_group_name_H-M   'P 1'
#
loop_
_entity.id
_entity.type
_entity.pdbx_description
1 polymer ?
#
loop_
_entity_poly.entity_id
_entity_poly.type
_entity_poly.pdbx_seq_one_letter_code
_entity_poly.pdbx_strand_id
1 'polypeptide(L)'
;MLSSELTQLLQPIQQFLGCETPDAWLSMAGQSEHLPVLLQDHLICELKAAQSAMYLIRRYAIDESSAEALLLWLKPFEDFTYRQQGDWRDLAGLSLKKSMLPKASSAYAQELIDKMLLLIKEELHHFYQVLEVMAENNIAYTKITSSRYARGLLRHVRTYEPQAMVDKLICGAFIEARSCERFAKLAPLLPKRIADF
;
A
#
# COMPACT_ATOMS: atom_id res chain seq x y z
N MET A 1 -10.23 8.03 22.58
CA MET A 1 -10.01 9.38 21.99
C MET A 1 -8.57 9.45 21.53
N LEU A 2 -8.33 10.02 20.37
CA LEU A 2 -6.98 10.26 19.85
C LEU A 2 -6.23 11.22 20.79
N SER A 3 -4.90 11.03 20.93
CA SER A 3 -4.07 12.00 21.66
C SER A 3 -4.09 13.36 20.94
N SER A 4 -3.80 14.45 21.69
CA SER A 4 -3.70 15.79 21.10
C SER A 4 -2.63 15.86 20.02
N GLU A 5 -1.53 15.17 20.19
CA GLU A 5 -0.41 15.08 19.25
C GLU A 5 -0.87 14.39 17.94
N LEU A 6 -1.51 13.23 18.04
CA LEU A 6 -2.03 12.51 16.87
C LEU A 6 -3.11 13.32 16.12
N THR A 7 -3.94 14.06 16.84
CA THR A 7 -4.92 14.96 16.25
C THR A 7 -4.27 16.08 15.43
N GLN A 8 -3.17 16.66 15.93
CA GLN A 8 -2.41 17.67 15.19
C GLN A 8 -1.74 17.10 13.94
N LEU A 9 -1.17 15.88 14.02
CA LEU A 9 -0.54 15.21 12.87
C LEU A 9 -1.55 14.85 11.78
N LEU A 10 -2.77 14.51 12.16
CA LEU A 10 -3.84 14.17 11.20
C LEU A 10 -4.51 15.38 10.55
N GLN A 11 -4.39 16.57 11.14
CA GLN A 11 -5.08 17.76 10.63
C GLN A 11 -4.81 18.07 9.14
N PRO A 12 -3.56 18.10 8.64
CA PRO A 12 -3.30 18.33 7.21
C PRO A 12 -3.85 17.21 6.32
N ILE A 13 -3.84 15.96 6.80
CA ILE A 13 -4.39 14.81 6.09
C ILE A 13 -5.91 14.93 5.96
N GLN A 14 -6.60 15.30 7.03
CA GLN A 14 -8.06 15.51 7.04
C GLN A 14 -8.47 16.67 6.13
N GLN A 15 -7.71 17.78 6.15
CA GLN A 15 -7.94 18.92 5.24
C GLN A 15 -7.76 18.50 3.77
N PHE A 16 -6.75 17.72 3.46
CA PHE A 16 -6.52 17.20 2.10
C PHE A 16 -7.64 16.25 1.65
N LEU A 17 -8.11 15.38 2.53
CA LEU A 17 -9.20 14.43 2.22
C LEU A 17 -10.56 15.08 2.04
N GLY A 18 -10.83 16.20 2.70
CA GLY A 18 -12.11 16.91 2.69
C GLY A 18 -13.28 16.19 3.37
N CYS A 19 -13.09 14.96 3.82
CA CYS A 19 -14.06 14.17 4.60
C CYS A 19 -13.35 13.15 5.49
N GLU A 20 -14.00 12.78 6.58
CA GLU A 20 -13.48 11.79 7.51
C GLU A 20 -13.98 10.37 7.19
N THR A 21 -13.31 9.36 7.75
CA THR A 21 -13.81 7.98 7.73
C THR A 21 -15.12 7.92 8.52
N PRO A 22 -16.20 7.33 7.97
CA PRO A 22 -17.49 7.27 8.64
C PRO A 22 -17.45 6.47 9.95
N ASP A 23 -18.09 6.99 11.01
CA ASP A 23 -18.18 6.32 12.31
C ASP A 23 -18.82 4.92 12.23
N ALA A 24 -19.79 4.74 11.34
CA ALA A 24 -20.40 3.43 11.10
C ALA A 24 -19.38 2.40 10.61
N TRP A 25 -18.43 2.83 9.75
CA TRP A 25 -17.33 1.96 9.31
C TRP A 25 -16.38 1.65 10.47
N LEU A 26 -15.98 2.65 11.24
CA LEU A 26 -15.10 2.47 12.41
C LEU A 26 -15.72 1.52 13.44
N SER A 27 -17.01 1.69 13.75
CA SER A 27 -17.74 0.83 14.69
C SER A 27 -17.78 -0.63 14.23
N MET A 28 -17.94 -0.86 12.92
CA MET A 28 -17.93 -2.21 12.35
C MET A 28 -16.52 -2.79 12.31
N ALA A 29 -15.55 -2.05 11.79
CA ALA A 29 -14.17 -2.51 11.63
C ALA A 29 -13.46 -2.76 12.97
N GLY A 30 -13.86 -2.07 14.05
CA GLY A 30 -13.34 -2.26 15.40
C GLY A 30 -13.83 -3.54 16.10
N GLN A 31 -14.76 -4.28 15.51
CA GLN A 31 -15.23 -5.55 16.07
C GLN A 31 -14.24 -6.67 15.76
N SER A 32 -13.93 -7.50 16.75
CA SER A 32 -12.92 -8.57 16.63
C SER A 32 -13.22 -9.58 15.51
N GLU A 33 -14.51 -9.80 15.22
CA GLU A 33 -14.95 -10.72 14.16
C GLU A 33 -14.58 -10.23 12.76
N HIS A 34 -14.36 -8.91 12.58
CA HIS A 34 -13.95 -8.31 11.30
C HIS A 34 -12.43 -8.17 11.14
N LEU A 35 -11.66 -8.43 12.20
CA LEU A 35 -10.20 -8.34 12.15
C LEU A 35 -9.57 -9.20 11.04
N PRO A 36 -9.99 -10.46 10.80
CA PRO A 36 -9.41 -11.27 9.72
C PRO A 36 -9.60 -10.65 8.34
N VAL A 37 -10.78 -10.16 8.01
CA VAL A 37 -11.05 -9.55 6.71
C VAL A 37 -10.35 -8.20 6.56
N LEU A 38 -10.23 -7.43 7.64
CA LEU A 38 -9.53 -6.16 7.68
C LEU A 38 -8.05 -6.34 7.34
N LEU A 39 -7.37 -7.28 8.02
CA LEU A 39 -5.95 -7.57 7.79
C LEU A 39 -5.71 -8.14 6.39
N GLN A 40 -6.58 -9.02 5.90
CA GLN A 40 -6.45 -9.56 4.54
C GLN A 40 -6.65 -8.49 3.46
N ASP A 41 -7.63 -7.58 3.63
CA ASP A 41 -7.82 -6.46 2.70
C ASP A 41 -6.62 -5.51 2.73
N HIS A 42 -6.09 -5.21 3.92
CA HIS A 42 -4.90 -4.38 4.09
C HIS A 42 -3.69 -5.01 3.39
N LEU A 43 -3.42 -6.29 3.64
CA LEU A 43 -2.34 -7.03 2.97
C LEU A 43 -2.38 -6.88 1.44
N ILE A 44 -3.56 -7.05 0.85
CA ILE A 44 -3.72 -6.90 -0.61
C ILE A 44 -3.53 -5.44 -1.05
N CYS A 45 -3.92 -4.47 -0.21
CA CYS A 45 -3.73 -3.05 -0.50
C CYS A 45 -2.25 -2.68 -0.54
N GLU A 46 -1.42 -3.15 0.40
CA GLU A 46 0.02 -2.93 0.43
C GLU A 46 0.70 -3.45 -0.86
N LEU A 47 0.38 -4.69 -1.27
CA LEU A 47 0.91 -5.22 -2.53
C LEU A 47 0.47 -4.39 -3.74
N LYS A 48 -0.78 -3.92 -3.77
CA LYS A 48 -1.28 -3.08 -4.87
C LYS A 48 -0.66 -1.70 -4.89
N ALA A 49 -0.33 -1.12 -3.74
CA ALA A 49 0.42 0.13 -3.65
C ALA A 49 1.82 -0.05 -4.25
N ALA A 50 2.54 -1.11 -3.86
CA ALA A 50 3.82 -1.48 -4.46
C ALA A 50 3.73 -1.70 -5.98
N GLN A 51 2.70 -2.40 -6.46
CA GLN A 51 2.44 -2.61 -7.89
C GLN A 51 2.17 -1.29 -8.63
N SER A 52 1.43 -0.37 -8.01
CA SER A 52 1.13 0.95 -8.59
C SER A 52 2.38 1.81 -8.71
N ALA A 53 3.23 1.84 -7.68
CA ALA A 53 4.53 2.52 -7.73
C ALA A 53 5.45 1.91 -8.80
N MET A 54 5.50 0.58 -8.90
CA MET A 54 6.21 -0.14 -9.95
C MET A 54 5.72 0.24 -11.35
N TYR A 55 4.40 0.32 -11.55
CA TYR A 55 3.82 0.76 -12.81
C TYR A 55 4.30 2.16 -13.21
N LEU A 56 4.34 3.11 -12.25
CA LEU A 56 4.79 4.48 -12.52
C LEU A 56 6.26 4.52 -12.96
N ILE A 57 7.16 3.80 -12.28
CA ILE A 57 8.56 3.69 -12.70
C ILE A 57 8.66 3.13 -14.11
N ARG A 58 8.01 2.00 -14.36
CA ARG A 58 8.09 1.31 -15.65
C ARG A 58 7.51 2.13 -16.79
N ARG A 59 6.46 2.87 -16.55
CA ARG A 59 5.78 3.66 -17.58
C ARG A 59 6.53 4.96 -17.91
N TYR A 60 7.18 5.58 -16.92
CA TYR A 60 7.64 6.97 -17.07
C TYR A 60 9.12 7.19 -16.83
N ALA A 61 9.87 6.23 -16.29
CA ALA A 61 11.21 6.50 -15.79
C ALA A 61 12.32 5.56 -16.27
N ILE A 62 12.00 4.36 -16.75
CA ILE A 62 12.99 3.34 -17.14
C ILE A 62 12.69 2.73 -18.49
N ASP A 63 13.72 2.07 -19.06
CA ASP A 63 13.57 1.25 -20.25
C ASP A 63 13.02 -0.17 -19.93
N GLU A 64 12.70 -0.93 -20.97
CA GLU A 64 12.09 -2.26 -20.84
C GLU A 64 13.04 -3.26 -20.17
N SER A 65 14.35 -3.17 -20.42
CA SER A 65 15.34 -4.08 -19.83
C SER A 65 15.47 -3.89 -18.31
N SER A 66 15.37 -2.65 -17.84
CA SER A 66 15.37 -2.32 -16.41
C SER A 66 14.06 -2.71 -15.72
N ALA A 67 12.95 -2.71 -16.47
CA ALA A 67 11.63 -3.07 -15.97
C ALA A 67 11.55 -4.54 -15.53
N GLU A 68 12.22 -5.44 -16.24
CA GLU A 68 12.22 -6.88 -15.95
C GLU A 68 12.80 -7.18 -14.55
N ALA A 69 13.91 -6.53 -14.19
CA ALA A 69 14.53 -6.71 -12.88
C ALA A 69 13.59 -6.31 -11.72
N LEU A 70 12.81 -5.23 -11.92
CA LEU A 70 11.80 -4.81 -10.94
C LEU A 70 10.66 -5.81 -10.83
N LEU A 71 10.19 -6.36 -11.94
CA LEU A 71 9.13 -7.38 -11.94
C LEU A 71 9.58 -8.66 -11.22
N LEU A 72 10.82 -9.09 -11.42
CA LEU A 72 11.37 -10.25 -10.74
C LEU A 72 11.42 -10.06 -9.22
N TRP A 73 11.68 -8.84 -8.76
CA TRP A 73 11.65 -8.54 -7.32
C TRP A 73 10.25 -8.67 -6.72
N LEU A 74 9.22 -8.19 -7.41
CA LEU A 74 7.84 -8.21 -6.91
C LEU A 74 7.19 -9.60 -7.03
N LYS A 75 7.67 -10.42 -7.95
CA LYS A 75 7.06 -11.70 -8.30
C LYS A 75 6.79 -12.64 -7.11
N PRO A 76 7.69 -12.86 -6.13
CA PRO A 76 7.39 -13.74 -5.00
C PRO A 76 6.17 -13.30 -4.19
N PHE A 77 5.98 -12.00 -3.99
CA PHE A 77 4.82 -11.44 -3.29
C PHE A 77 3.52 -11.66 -4.07
N GLU A 78 3.58 -11.51 -5.40
CA GLU A 78 2.45 -11.80 -6.30
C GLU A 78 2.11 -13.30 -6.33
N ASP A 79 3.12 -14.16 -6.39
CA ASP A 79 2.94 -15.61 -6.38
C ASP A 79 2.28 -16.08 -5.08
N PHE A 80 2.72 -15.55 -3.93
CA PHE A 80 2.08 -15.80 -2.65
C PHE A 80 0.62 -15.31 -2.64
N THR A 81 0.38 -14.05 -2.99
CA THR A 81 -0.92 -13.41 -2.82
C THR A 81 -1.97 -13.91 -3.82
N TYR A 82 -1.60 -14.04 -5.10
CA TYR A 82 -2.57 -14.33 -6.15
C TYR A 82 -2.63 -15.79 -6.55
N ARG A 83 -1.52 -16.52 -6.39
CA ARG A 83 -1.40 -17.94 -6.80
C ARG A 83 -1.36 -18.88 -5.61
N GLN A 84 -1.24 -18.36 -4.37
CA GLN A 84 -1.09 -19.12 -3.13
C GLN A 84 0.12 -20.07 -3.21
N GLN A 85 1.24 -19.58 -3.75
CA GLN A 85 2.50 -20.31 -3.92
C GLN A 85 3.59 -19.73 -3.01
N GLY A 86 4.40 -20.61 -2.42
CA GLY A 86 5.49 -20.22 -1.52
C GLY A 86 5.07 -20.11 -0.05
N ASP A 87 6.04 -19.95 0.82
CA ASP A 87 5.83 -19.64 2.23
C ASP A 87 6.07 -18.13 2.42
N TRP A 88 5.18 -17.47 3.15
CA TRP A 88 5.30 -16.03 3.41
C TRP A 88 6.59 -15.69 4.18
N ARG A 89 7.14 -16.63 4.95
CA ARG A 89 8.39 -16.45 5.69
C ARG A 89 9.60 -16.27 4.77
N ASP A 90 9.53 -16.84 3.56
CA ASP A 90 10.58 -16.69 2.54
C ASP A 90 10.59 -15.28 1.92
N LEU A 91 9.53 -14.49 2.14
CA LEU A 91 9.46 -13.10 1.71
C LEU A 91 10.32 -12.18 2.59
N ALA A 92 10.65 -12.62 3.81
CA ALA A 92 11.52 -11.88 4.71
C ALA A 92 12.90 -11.63 4.06
N GLY A 93 13.34 -10.38 4.11
CA GLY A 93 14.67 -10.01 3.62
C GLY A 93 14.83 -10.02 2.10
N LEU A 94 13.77 -10.24 1.33
CA LEU A 94 13.79 -10.00 -0.12
C LEU A 94 14.01 -8.51 -0.37
N SER A 95 15.18 -8.17 -0.88
CA SER A 95 15.58 -6.79 -1.13
C SER A 95 16.05 -6.60 -2.57
N LEU A 96 15.88 -5.39 -3.06
CA LEU A 96 16.39 -5.01 -4.36
C LEU A 96 17.93 -5.00 -4.33
N LYS A 97 18.56 -5.85 -5.14
CA LYS A 97 20.01 -5.87 -5.30
C LYS A 97 20.44 -4.68 -6.17
N LYS A 98 21.69 -4.21 -6.00
CA LYS A 98 22.23 -3.11 -6.81
C LYS A 98 22.12 -3.36 -8.32
N SER A 99 22.34 -4.60 -8.77
CA SER A 99 22.19 -5.02 -10.16
C SER A 99 20.77 -4.94 -10.72
N MET A 100 19.78 -4.83 -9.83
CA MET A 100 18.37 -4.70 -10.19
C MET A 100 17.89 -3.24 -10.19
N LEU A 101 18.74 -2.28 -9.84
CA LEU A 101 18.36 -0.87 -9.86
C LEU A 101 18.15 -0.41 -11.29
N PRO A 102 17.02 0.22 -11.59
CA PRO A 102 16.73 0.74 -12.92
C PRO A 102 17.65 1.91 -13.27
N LYS A 103 17.86 2.11 -14.57
CA LYS A 103 18.58 3.28 -15.08
C LYS A 103 17.62 4.40 -15.43
N ALA A 104 17.97 5.63 -15.07
CA ALA A 104 17.17 6.79 -15.42
C ALA A 104 17.19 7.03 -16.95
N SER A 105 16.02 7.30 -17.51
CA SER A 105 15.84 7.53 -18.96
C SER A 105 15.48 8.98 -19.32
N SER A 106 15.15 9.83 -18.34
CA SER A 106 14.79 11.24 -18.54
C SER A 106 15.25 12.10 -17.35
N ALA A 107 15.17 13.44 -17.50
CA ALA A 107 15.63 14.38 -16.47
C ALA A 107 14.91 14.22 -15.11
N TYR A 108 13.62 13.90 -15.11
CA TYR A 108 12.83 13.67 -13.87
C TYR A 108 12.80 12.20 -13.46
N ALA A 109 13.31 11.29 -14.29
CA ALA A 109 13.19 9.86 -14.06
C ALA A 109 13.91 9.43 -12.78
N GLN A 110 15.06 10.00 -12.47
CA GLN A 110 15.80 9.64 -11.27
C GLN A 110 14.99 9.95 -10.00
N GLU A 111 14.38 11.14 -9.92
CA GLU A 111 13.55 11.50 -8.76
C GLU A 111 12.33 10.59 -8.63
N LEU A 112 11.67 10.29 -9.74
CA LEU A 112 10.52 9.36 -9.74
C LEU A 112 10.95 7.96 -9.31
N ILE A 113 12.10 7.48 -9.80
CA ILE A 113 12.67 6.19 -9.39
C ILE A 113 12.92 6.18 -7.88
N ASP A 114 13.64 7.18 -7.37
CA ASP A 114 14.04 7.23 -5.97
C ASP A 114 12.82 7.23 -5.03
N LYS A 115 11.81 8.06 -5.33
CA LYS A 115 10.58 8.14 -4.55
C LYS A 115 9.75 6.85 -4.62
N MET A 116 9.55 6.33 -5.81
CA MET A 116 8.72 5.12 -5.99
C MET A 116 9.43 3.86 -5.50
N LEU A 117 10.76 3.74 -5.60
CA LEU A 117 11.49 2.61 -5.00
C LEU A 117 11.43 2.63 -3.48
N LEU A 118 11.47 3.82 -2.86
CA LEU A 118 11.28 3.94 -1.42
C LEU A 118 9.88 3.45 -1.06
N LEU A 119 8.86 3.94 -1.74
CA LEU A 119 7.47 3.51 -1.53
C LEU A 119 7.31 1.99 -1.69
N ILE A 120 7.83 1.40 -2.77
CA ILE A 120 7.75 -0.06 -2.97
C ILE A 120 8.37 -0.82 -1.79
N LYS A 121 9.51 -0.36 -1.26
CA LYS A 121 10.15 -1.01 -0.12
C LYS A 121 9.31 -0.92 1.15
N GLU A 122 8.72 0.24 1.41
CA GLU A 122 7.83 0.48 2.55
C GLU A 122 6.59 -0.41 2.45
N GLU A 123 5.92 -0.44 1.29
CA GLU A 123 4.73 -1.27 1.08
C GLU A 123 5.00 -2.77 1.20
N LEU A 124 6.13 -3.25 0.68
CA LEU A 124 6.51 -4.66 0.82
C LEU A 124 6.92 -5.00 2.26
N HIS A 125 7.47 -4.04 3.00
CA HIS A 125 7.73 -4.20 4.43
C HIS A 125 6.42 -4.27 5.22
N HIS A 126 5.48 -3.35 4.99
CA HIS A 126 4.15 -3.37 5.61
C HIS A 126 3.40 -4.67 5.26
N PHE A 127 3.45 -5.10 4.00
CA PHE A 127 2.89 -6.39 3.58
C PHE A 127 3.40 -7.54 4.46
N TYR A 128 4.71 -7.59 4.70
CA TYR A 128 5.31 -8.62 5.54
C TYR A 128 4.86 -8.49 7.01
N GLN A 129 4.84 -7.27 7.56
CA GLN A 129 4.36 -7.01 8.92
C GLN A 129 2.90 -7.44 9.11
N VAL A 130 2.02 -7.17 8.14
CA VAL A 130 0.63 -7.64 8.19
C VAL A 130 0.56 -9.17 8.28
N LEU A 131 1.42 -9.90 7.55
CA LEU A 131 1.50 -11.36 7.63
C LEU A 131 1.97 -11.84 9.01
N GLU A 132 2.92 -11.15 9.64
CA GLU A 132 3.36 -11.43 11.00
C GLU A 132 2.20 -11.25 11.99
N VAL A 133 1.48 -10.13 11.93
CA VAL A 133 0.30 -9.87 12.77
C VAL A 133 -0.79 -10.91 12.55
N MET A 134 -1.04 -11.31 11.31
CA MET A 134 -1.99 -12.38 10.99
C MET A 134 -1.57 -13.70 11.62
N ALA A 135 -0.29 -14.07 11.49
CA ALA A 135 0.25 -15.32 12.06
C ALA A 135 0.16 -15.34 13.60
N GLU A 136 0.51 -14.25 14.28
CA GLU A 136 0.40 -14.09 15.73
C GLU A 136 -1.04 -14.19 16.24
N ASN A 137 -2.01 -13.83 15.41
CA ASN A 137 -3.43 -13.91 15.72
C ASN A 137 -4.11 -15.20 15.20
N ASN A 138 -3.33 -16.16 14.69
CA ASN A 138 -3.83 -17.41 14.09
C ASN A 138 -4.81 -17.16 12.92
N ILE A 139 -4.60 -16.08 12.17
CA ILE A 139 -5.37 -15.74 10.98
C ILE A 139 -4.63 -16.25 9.76
N ALA A 140 -5.17 -17.29 9.11
CA ALA A 140 -4.61 -17.79 7.86
C ALA A 140 -4.94 -16.84 6.70
N TYR A 141 -3.99 -16.63 5.79
CA TYR A 141 -4.28 -15.90 4.56
C TYR A 141 -5.22 -16.69 3.66
N THR A 142 -6.29 -16.04 3.22
CA THR A 142 -7.23 -16.53 2.23
C THR A 142 -7.44 -15.48 1.15
N LYS A 143 -7.58 -15.91 -0.09
CA LYS A 143 -7.78 -14.97 -1.19
C LYS A 143 -9.14 -14.29 -1.08
N ILE A 144 -9.13 -12.98 -0.96
CA ILE A 144 -10.33 -12.15 -0.95
C ILE A 144 -10.32 -11.14 -2.10
N THR A 145 -11.46 -10.53 -2.38
CA THR A 145 -11.53 -9.37 -3.27
C THR A 145 -11.27 -8.11 -2.45
N SER A 146 -10.20 -7.38 -2.79
CA SER A 146 -9.87 -6.14 -2.08
C SER A 146 -10.95 -5.07 -2.20
N SER A 147 -10.89 -4.09 -1.30
CA SER A 147 -11.79 -2.94 -1.28
C SER A 147 -11.82 -2.19 -2.62
N ARG A 148 -12.89 -1.42 -2.85
CA ARG A 148 -13.13 -0.74 -4.14
C ARG A 148 -12.72 0.73 -4.12
N TYR A 149 -12.13 1.23 -3.02
CA TYR A 149 -11.81 2.66 -2.87
C TYR A 149 -10.85 3.14 -3.96
N ALA A 150 -9.68 2.51 -4.10
CA ALA A 150 -8.71 2.85 -5.14
C ALA A 150 -9.31 2.76 -6.55
N ARG A 151 -10.12 1.72 -6.82
CA ARG A 151 -10.81 1.57 -8.10
C ARG A 151 -11.79 2.72 -8.38
N GLY A 152 -12.44 3.25 -7.33
CA GLY A 152 -13.33 4.41 -7.43
C GLY A 152 -12.56 5.66 -7.89
N LEU A 153 -11.42 5.95 -7.25
CA LEU A 153 -10.57 7.09 -7.60
C LEU A 153 -10.00 6.98 -9.02
N LEU A 154 -9.47 5.83 -9.38
CA LEU A 154 -8.84 5.60 -10.69
C LEU A 154 -9.80 5.75 -11.89
N ARG A 155 -11.12 5.73 -11.70
CA ARG A 155 -12.10 6.03 -12.75
C ARG A 155 -12.07 7.50 -13.20
N HIS A 156 -11.50 8.39 -12.39
CA HIS A 156 -11.41 9.82 -12.68
C HIS A 156 -10.07 10.20 -13.32
N VAL A 157 -9.14 9.25 -13.49
CA VAL A 157 -7.86 9.47 -14.17
C VAL A 157 -8.10 9.74 -15.64
N ARG A 158 -7.56 10.86 -16.14
CA ARG A 158 -7.59 11.20 -17.56
C ARG A 158 -6.79 10.19 -18.40
N THR A 159 -7.13 10.08 -19.67
CA THR A 159 -6.53 9.06 -20.56
C THR A 159 -5.34 9.56 -21.38
N TYR A 160 -5.02 10.87 -21.31
CA TYR A 160 -3.95 11.51 -22.09
C TYR A 160 -2.83 12.03 -21.18
N GLU A 161 -1.61 12.01 -21.70
CA GLU A 161 -0.40 12.47 -21.00
C GLU A 161 -0.18 13.98 -21.21
N PRO A 162 0.47 14.69 -20.28
CA PRO A 162 1.02 14.21 -18.99
C PRO A 162 -0.01 14.11 -17.86
N GLN A 163 -1.27 14.44 -18.10
CA GLN A 163 -2.32 14.53 -17.10
C GLN A 163 -2.62 13.17 -16.46
N ALA A 164 -2.52 12.09 -17.23
CA ALA A 164 -2.72 10.74 -16.72
C ALA A 164 -1.70 10.37 -15.61
N MET A 165 -0.43 10.77 -15.75
CA MET A 165 0.58 10.59 -14.72
C MET A 165 0.27 11.40 -13.47
N VAL A 166 -0.05 12.68 -13.63
CA VAL A 166 -0.39 13.58 -12.52
C VAL A 166 -1.61 13.06 -11.74
N ASP A 167 -2.67 12.67 -12.46
CA ASP A 167 -3.89 12.15 -11.83
C ASP A 167 -3.61 10.85 -11.04
N LYS A 168 -2.76 9.96 -11.56
CA LYS A 168 -2.37 8.73 -10.83
C LYS A 168 -1.59 9.04 -9.55
N LEU A 169 -0.67 10.01 -9.59
CA LEU A 169 0.05 10.45 -8.39
C LEU A 169 -0.90 11.05 -7.36
N ILE A 170 -1.86 11.87 -7.79
CA ILE A 170 -2.90 12.43 -6.93
C ILE A 170 -3.77 11.32 -6.33
N CYS A 171 -4.20 10.34 -7.13
CA CYS A 171 -4.96 9.18 -6.62
C CYS A 171 -4.16 8.39 -5.59
N GLY A 172 -2.85 8.18 -5.80
CA GLY A 172 -1.95 7.58 -4.82
C GLY A 172 -1.96 8.36 -3.51
N ALA A 173 -1.76 9.68 -3.57
CA ALA A 173 -1.78 10.54 -2.38
C ALA A 173 -3.11 10.45 -1.61
N PHE A 174 -4.26 10.38 -2.30
CA PHE A 174 -5.57 10.19 -1.64
C PHE A 174 -5.71 8.80 -1.00
N ILE A 175 -5.15 7.75 -1.61
CA ILE A 175 -5.17 6.39 -1.07
C ILE A 175 -4.36 6.35 0.22
N GLU A 176 -3.13 6.86 0.22
CA GLU A 176 -2.26 6.91 1.40
C GLU A 176 -2.85 7.76 2.52
N ALA A 177 -3.32 8.97 2.20
CA ALA A 177 -3.94 9.86 3.17
C ALA A 177 -5.17 9.20 3.82
N ARG A 178 -6.01 8.51 3.04
CA ARG A 178 -7.18 7.78 3.57
C ARG A 178 -6.78 6.58 4.41
N SER A 179 -5.75 5.85 4.02
CA SER A 179 -5.22 4.73 4.80
C SER A 179 -4.72 5.21 6.16
N CYS A 180 -3.88 6.24 6.19
CA CYS A 180 -3.33 6.84 7.40
C CYS A 180 -4.45 7.34 8.35
N GLU A 181 -5.41 8.14 7.85
CA GLU A 181 -6.51 8.68 8.66
C GLU A 181 -7.40 7.57 9.23
N ARG A 182 -7.72 6.58 8.42
CA ARG A 182 -8.59 5.46 8.77
C ARG A 182 -7.97 4.60 9.87
N PHE A 183 -6.71 4.21 9.73
CA PHE A 183 -6.04 3.37 10.73
C PHE A 183 -5.73 4.14 12.01
N ALA A 184 -5.34 5.40 11.94
CA ALA A 184 -5.17 6.22 13.13
C ALA A 184 -6.46 6.34 13.97
N LYS A 185 -7.63 6.43 13.32
CA LYS A 185 -8.93 6.42 14.02
C LYS A 185 -9.36 5.04 14.49
N LEU A 186 -8.96 3.99 13.79
CA LEU A 186 -9.32 2.62 14.13
C LEU A 186 -8.48 2.06 15.27
N ALA A 187 -7.20 2.40 15.35
CA ALA A 187 -6.26 1.87 16.34
C ALA A 187 -6.79 1.90 17.79
N PRO A 188 -7.40 2.99 18.29
CA PRO A 188 -7.95 3.03 19.66
C PRO A 188 -9.11 2.05 19.91
N LEU A 189 -9.70 1.49 18.86
CA LEU A 189 -10.81 0.54 18.92
C LEU A 189 -10.37 -0.93 18.87
N LEU A 190 -9.09 -1.16 18.57
CA LEU A 190 -8.51 -2.50 18.45
C LEU A 190 -7.78 -2.95 19.73
N PRO A 191 -7.58 -4.26 19.93
CA PRO A 191 -6.69 -4.75 20.98
C PRO A 191 -5.30 -4.10 20.87
N LYS A 192 -4.71 -3.72 22.03
CA LYS A 192 -3.47 -2.94 22.08
C LYS A 192 -2.38 -3.48 21.16
N ARG A 193 -2.13 -4.78 21.14
CA ARG A 193 -1.08 -5.39 20.31
C ARG A 193 -1.32 -5.27 18.79
N ILE A 194 -2.57 -5.03 18.38
CA ILE A 194 -2.92 -4.73 16.96
C ILE A 194 -2.86 -3.23 16.73
N ALA A 195 -3.22 -2.44 17.72
CA ALA A 195 -3.22 -0.98 17.65
C ALA A 195 -1.81 -0.38 17.61
N ASP A 196 -0.83 -1.09 18.18
CA ASP A 196 0.59 -0.68 18.20
C ASP A 196 1.32 -1.03 16.88
N PHE A 197 0.70 -1.79 15.98
CA PHE A 197 1.14 -2.11 14.62
C PHE A 197 0.76 -0.99 13.64
#